data_34dec191a6965807e970c0f7179b819b
#
_entry.id   34dec191a6965807e970c0f7179b819b
#
_cell.length_a   1.000
_cell.length_b   1.000
_cell.length_c   1.000
_cell.angle_alpha   90.00
_cell.angle_beta   90.00
_cell.angle_gamma   90.00
#
_symmetry.space_group_name_H-M   'P 1'
#
loop_
_entity.id
_entity.type
_entity.pdbx_description
1 polymer ?
#
loop_
_entity_poly.entity_id
_entity_poly.type
_entity_poly.pdbx_seq_one_letter_code
_entity_poly.pdbx_strand_id
1 'polypeptide(L)'
;GAELLLNDTPMVRGDLLLDIEAMEVFLDFSEIAERYLYNDFEDLFDNDEAETMKQVLEVLPDVFEQLPDKEDAYKLFERYRILLLENLSDIEEKKTSLKVEGISQACTAYSTELDATEIREMMLLVLKELRDDEEIEEYITGIASVLVAIDDLDMDEDLLYELFTNYIEEGIEFFEELLEEEDEDEYEPLEITVWVDNKGNVIGRKYEMKDEFLFDYGLAIEGNSFGLHLQFSTDDDILELQGNGDISKGNCNGTFTLDIIEERIVAITLEELSLKSLKNGEIKGKLTLLPEGETEELVDVWNEEDYFQLKDPKILVAFDAGKKESIISVSFENDGKSLGDITLTHKEDVP
;
A
#
# COMPACT_ATOMS: atom_id res chain seq x y z
N GLY A 1 6.83 -18.72 -12.80
CA GLY A 1 7.10 -18.91 -14.25
C GLY A 1 6.37 -17.88 -15.08
N ALA A 2 6.92 -17.54 -16.22
CA ALA A 2 6.31 -16.65 -17.20
C ALA A 2 6.23 -17.37 -18.54
N GLU A 3 5.11 -17.26 -19.23
CA GLU A 3 4.91 -17.83 -20.55
C GLU A 3 4.54 -16.72 -21.55
N LEU A 4 5.30 -16.59 -22.62
CA LEU A 4 5.00 -15.66 -23.70
C LEU A 4 4.21 -16.40 -24.78
N LEU A 5 2.98 -15.96 -25.03
CA LEU A 5 2.11 -16.48 -26.07
C LEU A 5 2.03 -15.50 -27.23
N LEU A 6 2.03 -15.98 -28.44
CA LEU A 6 1.72 -15.20 -29.64
C LEU A 6 0.53 -15.86 -30.37
N ASN A 7 -0.63 -15.21 -30.38
CA ASN A 7 -1.87 -15.73 -30.95
C ASN A 7 -2.23 -17.12 -30.39
N ASP A 8 -2.29 -17.26 -29.06
CA ASP A 8 -2.53 -18.51 -28.33
C ASP A 8 -1.51 -19.63 -28.59
N THR A 9 -0.38 -19.31 -29.22
CA THR A 9 0.69 -20.27 -29.44
C THR A 9 1.84 -19.95 -28.47
N PRO A 10 2.22 -20.88 -27.58
CA PRO A 10 3.36 -20.68 -26.70
C PRO A 10 4.62 -20.41 -27.55
N MET A 11 5.23 -19.25 -27.31
CA MET A 11 6.48 -18.87 -27.99
C MET A 11 7.68 -19.15 -27.10
N VAL A 12 7.56 -18.80 -25.83
CA VAL A 12 8.63 -18.99 -24.85
C VAL A 12 7.98 -19.11 -23.47
N ARG A 13 8.39 -20.11 -22.73
CA ARG A 13 8.11 -20.21 -21.30
C ARG A 13 9.41 -20.01 -20.54
N GLY A 14 9.38 -19.14 -19.54
CA GLY A 14 10.50 -18.89 -18.65
C GLY A 14 10.09 -19.01 -17.20
N ASP A 15 10.89 -19.69 -16.40
CA ASP A 15 10.76 -19.72 -14.95
C ASP A 15 11.93 -18.94 -14.36
N LEU A 16 11.63 -17.95 -13.51
CA LEU A 16 12.59 -17.24 -12.68
C LEU A 16 12.54 -17.87 -11.29
N LEU A 17 13.66 -18.38 -10.84
CA LEU A 17 13.85 -18.88 -9.48
C LEU A 17 14.91 -18.01 -8.81
N LEU A 18 14.60 -17.56 -7.62
CA LEU A 18 15.53 -16.84 -6.75
C LEU A 18 15.84 -17.75 -5.57
N ASP A 19 17.09 -18.13 -5.42
CA ASP A 19 17.60 -18.77 -4.22
C ASP A 19 18.29 -17.69 -3.38
N ILE A 20 17.59 -17.21 -2.36
CA ILE A 20 18.09 -16.12 -1.50
C ILE A 20 19.23 -16.64 -0.62
N GLU A 21 19.20 -17.93 -0.20
CA GLU A 21 20.20 -18.53 0.64
C GLU A 21 21.52 -18.76 -0.09
N ALA A 22 21.44 -19.12 -1.39
CA ALA A 22 22.60 -19.29 -2.26
C ALA A 22 22.97 -18.00 -3.03
N MET A 23 22.13 -16.95 -2.95
CA MET A 23 22.26 -15.72 -3.75
C MET A 23 22.35 -16.01 -5.25
N GLU A 24 21.49 -16.89 -5.73
CA GLU A 24 21.50 -17.35 -7.12
C GLU A 24 20.18 -17.02 -7.81
N VAL A 25 20.29 -16.58 -9.06
CA VAL A 25 19.16 -16.34 -9.95
C VAL A 25 19.18 -17.35 -11.09
N PHE A 26 18.13 -18.13 -11.19
CA PHE A 26 17.98 -19.12 -12.27
C PHE A 26 16.87 -18.66 -13.20
N LEU A 27 17.18 -18.55 -14.48
CA LEU A 27 16.21 -18.35 -15.54
C LEU A 27 16.12 -19.65 -16.36
N ASP A 28 14.98 -20.32 -16.29
CA ASP A 28 14.68 -21.48 -17.12
C ASP A 28 13.87 -21.06 -18.35
N PHE A 29 14.46 -21.18 -19.50
CA PHE A 29 13.80 -21.08 -20.80
C PHE A 29 13.83 -22.43 -21.46
N SER A 30 13.11 -23.40 -20.92
CA SER A 30 13.17 -24.81 -21.34
C SER A 30 12.92 -25.06 -22.83
N GLU A 31 12.30 -24.11 -23.52
CA GLU A 31 12.01 -24.19 -24.97
C GLU A 31 13.11 -23.60 -25.86
N ILE A 32 13.96 -22.72 -25.30
CA ILE A 32 15.05 -22.06 -26.05
C ILE A 32 16.40 -22.69 -25.76
N ALA A 33 16.62 -23.14 -24.54
CA ALA A 33 17.87 -23.69 -24.08
C ALA A 33 17.65 -24.94 -23.21
N GLU A 34 18.39 -26.00 -23.47
CA GLU A 34 18.40 -27.21 -22.61
C GLU A 34 19.10 -26.98 -21.26
N ARG A 35 19.33 -25.72 -20.87
CA ARG A 35 20.04 -25.34 -19.65
C ARG A 35 19.43 -24.07 -19.08
N TYR A 36 19.40 -23.99 -17.75
CA TYR A 36 19.14 -22.76 -17.02
C TYR A 36 20.18 -21.71 -17.39
N LEU A 37 19.75 -20.48 -17.62
CA LEU A 37 20.63 -19.33 -17.53
C LEU A 37 20.81 -19.07 -16.04
N TYR A 38 22.01 -19.29 -15.57
CA TYR A 38 22.43 -19.05 -14.21
C TYR A 38 23.20 -17.73 -14.19
N ASN A 39 22.86 -16.87 -13.28
CA ASN A 39 23.66 -15.70 -12.97
C ASN A 39 23.87 -15.67 -11.46
N ASP A 40 25.10 -15.48 -11.07
CA ASP A 40 25.44 -15.19 -9.70
C ASP A 40 24.95 -13.78 -9.39
N PHE A 41 24.37 -13.53 -8.21
CA PHE A 41 23.94 -12.19 -7.83
C PHE A 41 25.13 -11.22 -7.85
N GLU A 42 26.32 -11.73 -7.54
CA GLU A 42 27.58 -10.98 -7.60
C GLU A 42 27.91 -10.44 -9.01
N ASP A 43 27.41 -11.08 -10.07
CA ASP A 43 27.63 -10.63 -11.46
C ASP A 43 26.66 -9.49 -11.86
N LEU A 44 25.61 -9.22 -11.08
CA LEU A 44 24.60 -8.19 -11.34
C LEU A 44 24.93 -6.85 -10.68
N PHE A 45 25.84 -6.85 -9.71
CA PHE A 45 26.25 -5.67 -8.93
C PHE A 45 27.77 -5.54 -8.95
N ASP A 46 28.30 -4.36 -8.69
CA ASP A 46 29.72 -4.18 -8.41
C ASP A 46 30.09 -4.98 -7.15
N ASN A 47 31.28 -5.59 -7.11
CA ASN A 47 31.68 -6.55 -6.06
C ASN A 47 31.46 -6.04 -4.62
N ASP A 48 31.71 -4.75 -4.35
CA ASP A 48 31.54 -4.18 -3.02
C ASP A 48 30.05 -4.02 -2.66
N GLU A 49 29.19 -3.65 -3.64
CA GLU A 49 27.74 -3.53 -3.45
C GLU A 49 27.07 -4.89 -3.27
N ALA A 50 27.54 -5.92 -4.00
CA ALA A 50 27.05 -7.28 -3.89
C ALA A 50 27.33 -7.90 -2.52
N GLU A 51 28.51 -7.64 -1.95
CA GLU A 51 28.90 -8.14 -0.64
C GLU A 51 28.07 -7.50 0.48
N THR A 52 27.88 -6.19 0.43
CA THR A 52 27.00 -5.47 1.36
C THR A 52 25.54 -5.94 1.26
N MET A 53 25.01 -6.10 0.03
CA MET A 53 23.66 -6.60 -0.20
C MET A 53 23.48 -8.01 0.37
N LYS A 54 24.49 -8.88 0.20
CA LYS A 54 24.46 -10.23 0.74
C LYS A 54 24.39 -10.21 2.26
N GLN A 55 25.24 -9.44 2.93
CA GLN A 55 25.21 -9.29 4.39
C GLN A 55 23.85 -8.78 4.87
N VAL A 56 23.28 -7.77 4.19
CA VAL A 56 21.93 -7.26 4.50
C VAL A 56 20.88 -8.35 4.36
N LEU A 57 20.90 -9.13 3.27
CA LEU A 57 19.93 -10.19 3.05
C LEU A 57 20.07 -11.36 4.05
N GLU A 58 21.29 -11.67 4.47
CA GLU A 58 21.55 -12.69 5.48
C GLU A 58 20.96 -12.32 6.86
N VAL A 59 21.01 -11.04 7.25
CA VAL A 59 20.50 -10.59 8.55
C VAL A 59 19.03 -10.13 8.50
N LEU A 60 18.46 -9.94 7.32
CA LEU A 60 17.09 -9.47 7.17
C LEU A 60 16.03 -10.35 7.89
N PRO A 61 16.12 -11.70 7.85
CA PRO A 61 15.22 -12.56 8.63
C PRO A 61 15.29 -12.28 10.13
N ASP A 62 16.50 -12.09 10.66
CA ASP A 62 16.72 -11.81 12.08
C ASP A 62 16.20 -10.43 12.47
N VAL A 63 16.30 -9.43 11.56
CA VAL A 63 15.66 -8.11 11.74
C VAL A 63 14.14 -8.27 11.82
N PHE A 64 13.54 -9.06 10.92
CA PHE A 64 12.11 -9.31 10.96
C PHE A 64 11.63 -10.02 12.23
N GLU A 65 12.47 -10.85 12.85
CA GLU A 65 12.16 -11.49 14.14
C GLU A 65 12.15 -10.48 15.31
N GLN A 66 12.86 -9.35 15.19
CA GLN A 66 12.86 -8.26 16.19
C GLN A 66 11.66 -7.33 16.05
N LEU A 67 11.00 -7.30 14.90
CA LEU A 67 9.80 -6.50 14.72
C LEU A 67 8.62 -7.06 15.51
N PRO A 68 7.72 -6.19 16.02
CA PRO A 68 6.53 -6.65 16.71
C PRO A 68 5.72 -7.60 15.83
N ASP A 69 5.22 -8.69 16.41
CA ASP A 69 4.26 -9.51 15.70
C ASP A 69 2.97 -8.72 15.41
N LYS A 70 2.09 -9.28 14.58
CA LYS A 70 0.87 -8.58 14.16
C LYS A 70 -0.02 -8.16 15.34
N GLU A 71 -0.05 -8.96 16.42
CA GLU A 71 -0.88 -8.68 17.61
C GLU A 71 -0.27 -7.55 18.43
N ASP A 72 1.04 -7.57 18.60
CA ASP A 72 1.76 -6.55 19.38
C ASP A 72 1.83 -5.22 18.61
N ALA A 73 2.09 -5.26 17.29
CA ALA A 73 1.99 -4.07 16.44
C ALA A 73 0.59 -3.43 16.51
N TYR A 74 -0.47 -4.25 16.55
CA TYR A 74 -1.83 -3.76 16.70
C TYR A 74 -2.07 -3.11 18.08
N LYS A 75 -1.55 -3.70 19.18
CA LYS A 75 -1.66 -3.13 20.52
C LYS A 75 -0.92 -1.80 20.64
N LEU A 76 0.29 -1.74 20.07
CA LEU A 76 1.08 -0.52 20.01
C LEU A 76 0.32 0.59 19.27
N PHE A 77 -0.17 0.30 18.07
CA PHE A 77 -0.98 1.25 17.29
C PHE A 77 -2.24 1.70 18.06
N GLU A 78 -2.98 0.78 18.70
CA GLU A 78 -4.17 1.09 19.48
C GLU A 78 -3.85 2.00 20.66
N ARG A 79 -2.70 1.86 21.34
CA ARG A 79 -2.27 2.72 22.43
C ARG A 79 -2.13 4.17 21.96
N TYR A 80 -1.40 4.40 20.86
CA TYR A 80 -1.24 5.75 20.30
C TYR A 80 -2.56 6.30 19.73
N ARG A 81 -3.38 5.46 19.14
CA ARG A 81 -4.71 5.86 18.68
C ARG A 81 -5.59 6.32 19.84
N ILE A 82 -5.58 5.60 20.97
CA ILE A 82 -6.33 6.00 22.17
C ILE A 82 -5.79 7.31 22.73
N LEU A 83 -4.47 7.45 22.83
CA LEU A 83 -3.82 8.69 23.27
C LEU A 83 -4.32 9.91 22.47
N LEU A 84 -4.34 9.80 21.13
CA LEU A 84 -4.85 10.87 20.28
C LEU A 84 -6.35 11.11 20.50
N LEU A 85 -7.16 10.05 20.55
CA LEU A 85 -8.62 10.18 20.70
C LEU A 85 -9.04 10.78 22.06
N GLU A 86 -8.31 10.49 23.14
CA GLU A 86 -8.60 11.03 24.48
C GLU A 86 -8.27 12.53 24.59
N ASN A 87 -7.44 13.04 23.67
CA ASN A 87 -7.06 14.45 23.63
C ASN A 87 -7.80 15.26 22.55
N LEU A 88 -8.73 14.63 21.80
CA LEU A 88 -9.64 15.37 20.92
C LEU A 88 -10.69 16.12 21.75
N SER A 89 -10.84 17.40 21.45
CA SER A 89 -11.87 18.28 22.03
C SER A 89 -13.06 18.44 21.09
N ASP A 90 -14.18 18.94 21.63
CA ASP A 90 -15.35 19.46 20.90
C ASP A 90 -15.92 18.55 19.79
N ILE A 91 -16.01 17.23 20.07
CA ILE A 91 -16.57 16.28 19.11
C ILE A 91 -18.08 16.47 18.98
N GLU A 92 -18.52 16.82 17.77
CA GLU A 92 -19.93 16.89 17.40
C GLU A 92 -20.46 15.55 16.90
N GLU A 93 -21.62 15.12 17.39
CA GLU A 93 -22.33 13.92 16.94
C GLU A 93 -23.58 14.30 16.13
N LYS A 94 -23.69 13.74 14.89
CA LYS A 94 -24.83 13.99 14.01
C LYS A 94 -25.31 12.75 13.32
N LYS A 95 -26.59 12.37 13.51
CA LYS A 95 -27.24 11.32 12.71
C LYS A 95 -27.45 11.79 11.28
N THR A 96 -26.92 11.03 10.33
CA THR A 96 -26.96 11.37 8.92
C THR A 96 -26.96 10.11 8.04
N SER A 97 -26.64 10.26 6.78
CA SER A 97 -26.32 9.14 5.88
C SER A 97 -25.09 9.49 5.06
N LEU A 98 -24.17 8.54 4.95
CA LEU A 98 -23.06 8.58 4.00
C LEU A 98 -23.59 8.21 2.61
N LYS A 99 -23.27 9.03 1.61
CA LYS A 99 -23.64 8.78 0.23
C LYS A 99 -22.36 8.64 -0.61
N VAL A 100 -22.22 7.49 -1.25
CA VAL A 100 -21.06 7.16 -2.09
C VAL A 100 -21.58 6.52 -3.36
N GLU A 101 -21.24 7.03 -4.51
CA GLU A 101 -21.58 6.50 -5.84
C GLU A 101 -23.06 6.11 -6.00
N GLY A 102 -23.95 6.97 -5.53
CA GLY A 102 -25.40 6.75 -5.59
C GLY A 102 -25.96 5.79 -4.52
N ILE A 103 -25.11 5.17 -3.72
CA ILE A 103 -25.48 4.30 -2.59
C ILE A 103 -25.55 5.15 -1.32
N SER A 104 -26.56 4.91 -0.48
CA SER A 104 -26.77 5.68 0.76
C SER A 104 -26.91 4.76 1.96
N GLN A 105 -26.06 4.96 2.97
CA GLN A 105 -26.07 4.20 4.21
C GLN A 105 -26.31 5.11 5.41
N ALA A 106 -27.29 4.77 6.24
CA ALA A 106 -27.56 5.50 7.48
C ALA A 106 -26.41 5.30 8.49
N CYS A 107 -25.95 6.40 9.08
CA CYS A 107 -24.80 6.43 9.98
C CYS A 107 -24.90 7.58 10.99
N THR A 108 -23.94 7.60 11.90
CA THR A 108 -23.64 8.75 12.74
C THR A 108 -22.30 9.33 12.28
N ALA A 109 -22.27 10.62 12.02
CA ALA A 109 -21.04 11.36 11.78
C ALA A 109 -20.55 11.93 13.12
N TYR A 110 -19.27 11.76 13.38
CA TYR A 110 -18.53 12.40 14.47
C TYR A 110 -17.53 13.35 13.82
N SER A 111 -17.58 14.62 14.17
CA SER A 111 -16.70 15.62 13.57
C SER A 111 -16.07 16.50 14.65
N THR A 112 -14.84 16.92 14.41
CA THR A 112 -14.10 17.89 15.18
C THR A 112 -13.24 18.73 14.25
N GLU A 113 -12.84 19.89 14.73
CA GLU A 113 -11.95 20.83 14.06
C GLU A 113 -10.77 21.08 15.00
N LEU A 114 -9.56 20.94 14.49
CA LEU A 114 -8.33 21.17 15.24
C LEU A 114 -7.62 22.37 14.67
N ASP A 115 -7.37 23.37 15.48
CA ASP A 115 -6.52 24.49 15.10
C ASP A 115 -5.03 24.11 15.11
N ALA A 116 -4.17 25.02 14.62
CA ALA A 116 -2.74 24.78 14.55
C ALA A 116 -2.12 24.50 15.93
N THR A 117 -2.60 25.16 16.98
CA THR A 117 -2.11 24.95 18.35
C THR A 117 -2.48 23.56 18.86
N GLU A 118 -3.73 23.13 18.67
CA GLU A 118 -4.17 21.79 19.06
C GLU A 118 -3.41 20.69 18.33
N ILE A 119 -3.12 20.87 17.03
CA ILE A 119 -2.30 19.93 16.25
C ILE A 119 -0.87 19.86 16.82
N ARG A 120 -0.24 21.01 17.09
CA ARG A 120 1.12 21.08 17.68
C ARG A 120 1.17 20.41 19.04
N GLU A 121 0.17 20.65 19.90
CA GLU A 121 0.05 20.02 21.22
C GLU A 121 -0.11 18.50 21.10
N MET A 122 -0.92 18.01 20.15
CA MET A 122 -1.09 16.56 19.89
C MET A 122 0.20 15.92 19.38
N MET A 123 0.94 16.57 18.45
CA MET A 123 2.21 16.08 17.97
C MET A 123 3.25 16.01 19.10
N LEU A 124 3.32 17.06 19.92
CA LEU A 124 4.20 17.10 21.08
C LEU A 124 3.88 15.98 22.08
N LEU A 125 2.59 15.72 22.32
CA LEU A 125 2.14 14.62 23.17
C LEU A 125 2.61 13.26 22.65
N VAL A 126 2.45 13.00 21.33
CA VAL A 126 2.87 11.75 20.70
C VAL A 126 4.39 11.58 20.78
N LEU A 127 5.15 12.64 20.50
CA LEU A 127 6.62 12.58 20.55
C LEU A 127 7.13 12.32 21.98
N LYS A 128 6.53 12.93 22.99
CA LYS A 128 6.88 12.67 24.40
C LYS A 128 6.56 11.25 24.82
N GLU A 129 5.43 10.68 24.37
CA GLU A 129 5.09 9.29 24.63
C GLU A 129 6.05 8.34 23.90
N LEU A 130 6.39 8.62 22.63
CA LEU A 130 7.36 7.83 21.86
C LEU A 130 8.75 7.81 22.48
N ARG A 131 9.22 8.95 23.03
CA ARG A 131 10.51 9.03 23.71
C ARG A 131 10.59 8.13 24.94
N ASP A 132 9.48 8.09 25.71
CA ASP A 132 9.44 7.41 27.00
C ASP A 132 8.88 5.97 26.88
N ASP A 133 8.65 5.47 25.66
CA ASP A 133 8.07 4.16 25.38
C ASP A 133 9.10 3.03 25.41
N GLU A 134 9.16 2.28 26.53
CA GLU A 134 10.08 1.16 26.73
C GLU A 134 9.91 0.06 25.66
N GLU A 135 8.71 -0.14 25.10
CA GLU A 135 8.44 -1.15 24.07
C GLU A 135 9.05 -0.75 22.73
N ILE A 136 8.98 0.54 22.36
CA ILE A 136 9.66 1.09 21.17
C ILE A 136 11.18 1.00 21.36
N GLU A 137 11.70 1.31 22.55
CA GLU A 137 13.12 1.14 22.87
C GLU A 137 13.58 -0.30 22.65
N GLU A 138 12.81 -1.29 23.13
CA GLU A 138 13.12 -2.72 22.95
C GLU A 138 13.18 -3.09 21.45
N TYR A 139 12.23 -2.65 20.64
CA TYR A 139 12.24 -2.93 19.19
C TYR A 139 13.42 -2.29 18.47
N ILE A 140 13.73 -1.03 18.76
CA ILE A 140 14.86 -0.33 18.12
C ILE A 140 16.19 -0.96 18.52
N THR A 141 16.36 -1.27 19.80
CA THR A 141 17.57 -1.92 20.30
C THR A 141 17.71 -3.33 19.72
N GLY A 142 16.61 -4.09 19.63
CA GLY A 142 16.58 -5.40 18.99
C GLY A 142 17.04 -5.33 17.52
N ILE A 143 16.52 -4.39 16.73
CA ILE A 143 16.93 -4.18 15.34
C ILE A 143 18.41 -3.77 15.28
N ALA A 144 18.85 -2.85 16.15
CA ALA A 144 20.24 -2.40 16.20
C ALA A 144 21.20 -3.57 16.45
N SER A 145 20.87 -4.46 17.39
CA SER A 145 21.70 -5.63 17.73
C SER A 145 21.93 -6.58 16.54
N VAL A 146 20.97 -6.65 15.61
CA VAL A 146 21.09 -7.43 14.37
C VAL A 146 21.91 -6.68 13.33
N LEU A 147 21.66 -5.38 13.16
CA LEU A 147 22.35 -4.55 12.14
C LEU A 147 23.85 -4.37 12.42
N VAL A 148 24.26 -4.40 13.68
CA VAL A 148 25.68 -4.40 14.09
C VAL A 148 26.45 -5.58 13.51
N ALA A 149 25.76 -6.68 13.15
CA ALA A 149 26.40 -7.84 12.53
C ALA A 149 26.86 -7.58 11.07
N ILE A 150 26.47 -6.44 10.47
CA ILE A 150 26.90 -6.03 9.13
C ILE A 150 28.19 -5.22 9.25
N ASP A 151 29.33 -5.83 8.89
CA ASP A 151 30.66 -5.25 9.08
C ASP A 151 30.85 -3.86 8.43
N ASP A 152 30.14 -3.57 7.31
CA ASP A 152 30.30 -2.33 6.55
C ASP A 152 29.45 -1.16 7.08
N LEU A 153 28.54 -1.36 8.03
CA LEU A 153 27.68 -0.29 8.54
C LEU A 153 28.35 0.57 9.64
N ASP A 154 29.51 0.13 10.19
CA ASP A 154 30.24 0.80 11.29
C ASP A 154 29.30 1.35 12.38
N MET A 155 28.28 0.53 12.72
CA MET A 155 27.21 0.84 13.66
C MET A 155 27.45 0.12 14.98
N ASP A 156 27.31 0.79 16.12
CA ASP A 156 27.27 0.11 17.41
C ASP A 156 25.82 -0.04 17.91
N GLU A 157 25.61 -0.91 18.90
CA GLU A 157 24.25 -1.23 19.37
C GLU A 157 23.48 -0.01 19.90
N ASP A 158 24.19 0.97 20.45
CA ASP A 158 23.58 2.15 21.06
C ASP A 158 23.29 3.25 20.02
N LEU A 159 23.98 3.26 18.89
CA LEU A 159 23.94 4.34 17.90
C LEU A 159 22.53 4.51 17.30
N LEU A 160 21.85 3.42 16.94
CA LEU A 160 20.51 3.51 16.33
C LEU A 160 19.49 4.09 17.32
N TYR A 161 19.57 3.66 18.58
CA TYR A 161 18.70 4.20 19.62
C TYR A 161 19.02 5.64 19.98
N GLU A 162 20.30 6.00 20.04
CA GLU A 162 20.73 7.41 20.21
C GLU A 162 20.23 8.29 19.06
N LEU A 163 20.34 7.83 17.81
CA LEU A 163 19.83 8.57 16.66
C LEU A 163 18.30 8.75 16.75
N PHE A 164 17.58 7.70 17.06
CA PHE A 164 16.11 7.76 17.25
C PHE A 164 15.76 8.77 18.36
N THR A 165 16.40 8.66 19.54
CA THR A 165 16.13 9.54 20.68
C THR A 165 16.44 11.00 20.32
N ASN A 166 17.56 11.25 19.64
CA ASN A 166 17.92 12.60 19.21
C ASN A 166 16.89 13.20 18.24
N TYR A 167 16.40 12.42 17.25
CA TYR A 167 15.34 12.90 16.35
C TYR A 167 14.03 13.20 17.08
N ILE A 168 13.68 12.39 18.08
CA ILE A 168 12.48 12.65 18.88
C ILE A 168 12.68 13.91 19.74
N GLU A 169 13.83 14.10 20.37
CA GLU A 169 14.15 15.29 21.17
C GLU A 169 14.17 16.55 20.32
N GLU A 170 14.81 16.51 19.14
CA GLU A 170 14.78 17.62 18.17
C GLU A 170 13.32 17.96 17.76
N GLY A 171 12.49 16.95 17.53
CA GLY A 171 11.06 17.13 17.23
C GLY A 171 10.30 17.75 18.41
N ILE A 172 10.58 17.34 19.64
CA ILE A 172 9.98 17.93 20.86
C ILE A 172 10.38 19.39 20.98
N GLU A 173 11.68 19.72 20.90
CA GLU A 173 12.16 21.08 20.96
C GLU A 173 11.51 21.97 19.88
N PHE A 174 11.44 21.46 18.64
CA PHE A 174 10.80 22.15 17.52
C PHE A 174 9.33 22.51 17.81
N PHE A 175 8.52 21.54 18.29
CA PHE A 175 7.12 21.81 18.59
C PHE A 175 6.94 22.68 19.85
N GLU A 176 7.84 22.58 20.84
CA GLU A 176 7.82 23.46 22.02
C GLU A 176 8.14 24.90 21.59
N GLU A 177 9.11 25.15 20.72
CA GLU A 177 9.40 26.47 20.15
C GLU A 177 8.20 27.03 19.37
N LEU A 178 7.57 26.21 18.50
CA LEU A 178 6.38 26.62 17.75
C LEU A 178 5.18 26.98 18.64
N LEU A 179 5.07 26.38 19.83
CA LEU A 179 4.02 26.73 20.80
C LEU A 179 4.34 28.00 21.60
N GLU A 180 5.63 28.40 21.72
CA GLU A 180 6.06 29.63 22.36
C GLU A 180 5.95 30.85 21.41
N GLU A 181 5.99 30.63 20.10
CA GLU A 181 5.80 31.67 19.10
C GLU A 181 4.33 32.09 19.07
N GLU A 182 4.04 33.36 19.40
CA GLU A 182 2.69 33.95 19.28
C GLU A 182 2.34 34.29 17.81
N ASP A 183 2.97 33.65 16.84
CA ASP A 183 2.63 33.90 15.44
C ASP A 183 1.23 33.34 15.18
N GLU A 184 0.30 34.26 14.90
CA GLU A 184 -1.00 33.99 14.29
C GLU A 184 -0.78 33.55 12.83
N ASP A 185 -0.04 32.43 12.62
CA ASP A 185 -0.03 31.82 11.31
C ASP A 185 -1.46 31.45 10.96
N GLU A 186 -1.97 32.03 9.88
CA GLU A 186 -3.28 31.73 9.31
C GLU A 186 -3.29 30.31 8.71
N TYR A 187 -2.95 29.28 9.52
CA TYR A 187 -3.15 27.91 9.09
C TYR A 187 -4.64 27.60 9.13
N GLU A 188 -5.14 27.06 8.03
CA GLU A 188 -6.50 26.53 7.99
C GLU A 188 -6.61 25.35 8.98
N PRO A 189 -7.70 25.25 9.73
CA PRO A 189 -7.87 24.17 10.70
C PRO A 189 -8.01 22.81 10.00
N LEU A 190 -7.61 21.76 10.70
CA LEU A 190 -7.83 20.39 10.26
C LEU A 190 -9.24 19.95 10.66
N GLU A 191 -10.13 19.82 9.69
CA GLU A 191 -11.45 19.23 9.87
C GLU A 191 -11.35 17.70 9.81
N ILE A 192 -11.84 17.03 10.84
CA ILE A 192 -11.89 15.56 10.92
C ILE A 192 -13.34 15.11 10.97
N THR A 193 -13.76 14.22 10.09
CA THR A 193 -15.08 13.58 10.17
C THR A 193 -14.97 12.08 10.02
N VAL A 194 -15.63 11.34 10.91
CA VAL A 194 -15.70 9.88 10.90
C VAL A 194 -17.15 9.45 10.83
N TRP A 195 -17.51 8.62 9.86
CA TRP A 195 -18.85 8.05 9.74
C TRP A 195 -18.89 6.61 10.27
N VAL A 196 -19.81 6.38 11.21
CA VAL A 196 -19.96 5.08 11.88
C VAL A 196 -21.36 4.55 11.63
N ASP A 197 -21.46 3.30 11.17
CA ASP A 197 -22.75 2.64 10.93
C ASP A 197 -23.46 2.25 12.27
N ASN A 198 -24.69 1.79 12.17
CA ASN A 198 -25.47 1.37 13.33
C ASN A 198 -24.92 0.12 14.06
N LYS A 199 -23.88 -0.51 13.54
CA LYS A 199 -23.19 -1.66 14.14
C LYS A 199 -21.87 -1.26 14.80
N GLY A 200 -21.48 0.01 14.71
CA GLY A 200 -20.22 0.51 15.22
C GLY A 200 -19.05 0.36 14.24
N ASN A 201 -19.30 0.01 12.97
CA ASN A 201 -18.23 -0.05 11.98
C ASN A 201 -17.97 1.34 11.40
N VAL A 202 -16.72 1.72 11.26
CA VAL A 202 -16.31 2.92 10.51
C VAL A 202 -16.52 2.65 9.03
N ILE A 203 -17.33 3.48 8.38
CA ILE A 203 -17.70 3.38 6.97
C ILE A 203 -17.18 4.55 6.13
N GLY A 204 -16.56 5.54 6.77
CA GLY A 204 -15.93 6.66 6.09
C GLY A 204 -15.09 7.50 7.03
N ARG A 205 -14.13 8.21 6.46
CA ARG A 205 -13.26 9.17 7.14
C ARG A 205 -12.93 10.30 6.20
N LYS A 206 -12.94 11.53 6.71
CA LYS A 206 -12.47 12.70 6.00
C LYS A 206 -11.53 13.47 6.91
N TYR A 207 -10.39 13.85 6.35
CA TYR A 207 -9.42 14.76 6.94
C TYR A 207 -9.19 15.85 5.92
N GLU A 208 -9.44 17.10 6.28
CA GLU A 208 -9.37 18.22 5.37
C GLU A 208 -8.70 19.43 6.02
N MET A 209 -7.64 19.91 5.40
CA MET A 209 -7.12 21.26 5.57
C MET A 209 -7.42 22.00 4.29
N LYS A 210 -8.24 23.02 4.37
CA LYS A 210 -8.76 23.70 3.19
C LYS A 210 -7.63 24.24 2.31
N ASP A 211 -7.74 23.97 1.00
CA ASP A 211 -6.77 24.35 -0.02
C ASP A 211 -5.36 23.73 0.12
N GLU A 212 -5.09 22.88 1.13
CA GLU A 212 -3.79 22.27 1.37
C GLU A 212 -3.81 20.74 1.25
N PHE A 213 -4.80 20.10 1.90
CA PHE A 213 -4.82 18.64 2.01
C PHE A 213 -6.26 18.13 2.13
N LEU A 214 -6.56 17.06 1.41
CA LEU A 214 -7.78 16.28 1.59
C LEU A 214 -7.48 14.79 1.53
N PHE A 215 -7.92 14.06 2.54
CA PHE A 215 -8.12 12.62 2.49
C PHE A 215 -9.59 12.33 2.77
N ASP A 216 -10.29 11.75 1.80
CA ASP A 216 -11.70 11.34 1.94
C ASP A 216 -11.87 9.88 1.52
N TYR A 217 -12.36 9.07 2.44
CA TYR A 217 -12.66 7.66 2.22
C TYR A 217 -14.10 7.38 2.62
N GLY A 218 -14.85 6.73 1.76
CA GLY A 218 -16.23 6.31 2.03
C GLY A 218 -16.58 4.96 1.42
N LEU A 219 -17.21 4.10 2.22
CA LEU A 219 -17.81 2.83 1.80
C LEU A 219 -19.26 2.78 2.25
N ALA A 220 -20.19 2.97 1.33
CA ALA A 220 -21.62 2.85 1.61
C ALA A 220 -22.17 1.52 1.10
N ILE A 221 -23.03 0.86 1.90
CA ILE A 221 -23.65 -0.42 1.56
C ILE A 221 -25.16 -0.30 1.75
N GLU A 222 -25.91 -0.63 0.70
CA GLU A 222 -27.38 -0.72 0.72
C GLU A 222 -27.84 -2.04 0.09
N GLY A 223 -28.37 -2.94 0.92
CA GLY A 223 -28.73 -4.29 0.48
C GLY A 223 -27.51 -5.09 0.02
N ASN A 224 -27.44 -5.38 -1.26
CA ASN A 224 -26.28 -6.06 -1.87
C ASN A 224 -25.38 -5.10 -2.65
N SER A 225 -25.79 -3.85 -2.82
CA SER A 225 -24.99 -2.86 -3.55
C SER A 225 -24.06 -2.12 -2.63
N PHE A 226 -22.90 -1.73 -3.13
CA PHE A 226 -21.95 -0.89 -2.41
C PHE A 226 -21.40 0.20 -3.33
N GLY A 227 -21.00 1.32 -2.72
CA GLY A 227 -20.25 2.39 -3.33
C GLY A 227 -18.95 2.60 -2.56
N LEU A 228 -17.86 2.80 -3.25
CA LEU A 228 -16.54 3.09 -2.71
C LEU A 228 -16.04 4.40 -3.30
N HIS A 229 -15.49 5.25 -2.44
CA HIS A 229 -14.79 6.46 -2.80
C HIS A 229 -13.52 6.55 -1.93
N LEU A 230 -12.40 6.91 -2.56
CA LEU A 230 -11.14 7.23 -1.90
C LEU A 230 -10.53 8.39 -2.67
N GLN A 231 -10.32 9.51 -2.00
CA GLN A 231 -9.66 10.67 -2.56
C GLN A 231 -8.48 11.07 -1.67
N PHE A 232 -7.40 11.38 -2.31
CA PHE A 232 -6.25 12.05 -1.72
C PHE A 232 -5.91 13.24 -2.60
N SER A 233 -5.83 14.42 -2.03
CA SER A 233 -5.38 15.60 -2.76
C SER A 233 -4.49 16.48 -1.90
N THR A 234 -3.54 17.10 -2.55
CA THR A 234 -2.71 18.19 -2.08
C THR A 234 -2.92 19.38 -3.01
N ASP A 235 -2.20 20.47 -2.84
CA ASP A 235 -2.29 21.67 -3.70
C ASP A 235 -2.09 21.34 -5.19
N ASP A 236 -1.20 20.39 -5.50
CA ASP A 236 -0.76 20.11 -6.87
C ASP A 236 -1.26 18.76 -7.40
N ASP A 237 -1.63 17.81 -6.53
CA ASP A 237 -1.92 16.43 -6.91
C ASP A 237 -3.29 15.96 -6.40
N ILE A 238 -4.05 15.32 -7.28
CA ILE A 238 -5.31 14.65 -6.93
C ILE A 238 -5.22 13.20 -7.39
N LEU A 239 -5.46 12.27 -6.46
CA LEU A 239 -5.68 10.85 -6.73
C LEU A 239 -7.07 10.49 -6.26
N GLU A 240 -7.93 10.03 -7.16
CA GLU A 240 -9.29 9.62 -6.83
C GLU A 240 -9.58 8.20 -7.35
N LEU A 241 -10.02 7.32 -6.46
CA LEU A 241 -10.57 6.01 -6.78
C LEU A 241 -12.04 6.00 -6.39
N GLN A 242 -12.92 5.87 -7.37
CA GLN A 242 -14.36 5.82 -7.11
C GLN A 242 -15.05 4.75 -7.93
N GLY A 243 -16.15 4.22 -7.41
CA GLY A 243 -16.93 3.23 -8.12
C GLY A 243 -17.97 2.53 -7.27
N ASN A 244 -18.69 1.63 -7.90
CA ASN A 244 -19.76 0.88 -7.23
C ASN A 244 -19.82 -0.57 -7.71
N GLY A 245 -20.56 -1.38 -6.97
CA GLY A 245 -20.70 -2.78 -7.30
C GLY A 245 -21.78 -3.48 -6.51
N ASP A 246 -21.76 -4.79 -6.61
CA ASP A 246 -22.66 -5.66 -5.86
C ASP A 246 -21.92 -6.82 -5.17
N ILE A 247 -22.50 -7.27 -4.07
CA ILE A 247 -22.07 -8.46 -3.33
C ILE A 247 -23.12 -9.54 -3.57
N SER A 248 -22.78 -10.56 -4.32
CA SER A 248 -23.69 -11.67 -4.64
C SER A 248 -23.06 -13.01 -4.30
N LYS A 249 -23.77 -13.83 -3.51
CA LYS A 249 -23.31 -15.17 -3.09
C LYS A 249 -21.93 -15.20 -2.41
N GLY A 250 -21.52 -14.08 -1.80
CA GLY A 250 -20.21 -13.94 -1.14
C GLY A 250 -19.08 -13.53 -2.06
N ASN A 251 -19.38 -13.20 -3.32
CA ASN A 251 -18.46 -12.60 -4.26
C ASN A 251 -18.80 -11.12 -4.44
N CYS A 252 -17.78 -10.32 -4.65
CA CYS A 252 -17.84 -8.89 -4.93
C CYS A 252 -17.58 -8.66 -6.42
N ASN A 253 -18.46 -7.89 -7.07
CA ASN A 253 -18.29 -7.42 -8.44
C ASN A 253 -18.45 -5.92 -8.45
N GLY A 254 -17.70 -5.21 -9.30
CA GLY A 254 -17.81 -3.76 -9.35
C GLY A 254 -17.02 -3.14 -10.50
N THR A 255 -17.31 -1.88 -10.75
CA THR A 255 -16.57 -1.04 -11.69
C THR A 255 -16.10 0.21 -10.95
N PHE A 256 -14.84 0.55 -11.16
CA PHE A 256 -14.19 1.68 -10.51
C PHE A 256 -13.41 2.46 -11.56
N THR A 257 -13.15 3.71 -11.25
CA THR A 257 -12.24 4.57 -12.01
C THR A 257 -11.13 5.04 -11.08
N LEU A 258 -9.94 5.10 -11.61
CA LEU A 258 -8.80 5.74 -10.99
C LEU A 258 -8.47 6.98 -11.81
N ASP A 259 -8.61 8.13 -11.19
CA ASP A 259 -8.33 9.42 -11.78
C ASP A 259 -7.11 10.04 -11.08
N ILE A 260 -6.19 10.66 -11.83
CA ILE A 260 -5.02 11.38 -11.30
C ILE A 260 -5.01 12.76 -11.98
N ILE A 261 -4.91 13.83 -11.20
CA ILE A 261 -4.89 15.23 -11.68
C ILE A 261 -6.09 15.51 -12.64
N GLU A 262 -7.31 15.15 -12.22
CA GLU A 262 -8.55 15.30 -13.00
C GLU A 262 -8.60 14.52 -14.34
N GLU A 263 -7.58 13.73 -14.64
CA GLU A 263 -7.55 12.85 -15.81
C GLU A 263 -7.84 11.40 -15.41
N ARG A 264 -8.80 10.79 -16.11
CA ARG A 264 -9.06 9.36 -15.91
C ARG A 264 -7.93 8.55 -16.52
N ILE A 265 -7.22 7.82 -15.68
CA ILE A 265 -6.09 7.00 -16.10
C ILE A 265 -6.49 5.56 -16.33
N VAL A 266 -7.32 4.99 -15.46
CA VAL A 266 -7.67 3.58 -15.54
C VAL A 266 -9.13 3.34 -15.15
N ALA A 267 -9.87 2.63 -16.00
CA ALA A 267 -11.11 2.00 -15.58
C ALA A 267 -10.81 0.58 -15.08
N ILE A 268 -11.36 0.24 -13.93
CA ILE A 268 -11.11 -1.01 -13.22
C ILE A 268 -12.42 -1.80 -13.14
N THR A 269 -12.42 -3.04 -13.63
CA THR A 269 -13.56 -3.94 -13.44
C THR A 269 -13.12 -5.10 -12.56
N LEU A 270 -13.86 -5.32 -11.47
CA LEU A 270 -13.65 -6.42 -10.54
C LEU A 270 -14.74 -7.47 -10.73
N GLU A 271 -14.36 -8.73 -10.96
CA GLU A 271 -15.29 -9.84 -11.14
C GLU A 271 -15.00 -10.96 -10.16
N GLU A 272 -16.06 -11.44 -9.50
CA GLU A 272 -16.07 -12.63 -8.64
C GLU A 272 -15.01 -12.63 -7.51
N LEU A 273 -14.62 -11.45 -6.99
CA LEU A 273 -13.71 -11.37 -5.85
C LEU A 273 -14.36 -12.04 -4.62
N SER A 274 -13.79 -13.15 -4.18
CA SER A 274 -14.33 -13.95 -3.08
C SER A 274 -14.08 -13.30 -1.73
N LEU A 275 -15.10 -12.74 -1.10
CA LEU A 275 -15.01 -12.16 0.25
C LEU A 275 -14.70 -13.21 1.33
N LYS A 276 -15.07 -14.48 1.09
CA LYS A 276 -14.72 -15.58 1.99
C LYS A 276 -13.22 -15.87 1.93
N SER A 277 -12.65 -15.88 0.76
CA SER A 277 -11.22 -16.09 0.56
C SER A 277 -10.43 -14.94 1.19
N LEU A 278 -10.83 -13.68 0.98
CA LEU A 278 -10.20 -12.50 1.60
C LEU A 278 -10.15 -12.60 3.14
N LYS A 279 -11.22 -13.07 3.78
CA LYS A 279 -11.22 -13.26 5.25
C LYS A 279 -10.22 -14.30 5.72
N ASN A 280 -9.81 -15.22 4.86
CA ASN A 280 -8.83 -16.26 5.15
C ASN A 280 -7.41 -15.86 4.74
N GLY A 281 -7.21 -14.61 4.24
CA GLY A 281 -5.94 -14.14 3.70
C GLY A 281 -5.64 -14.68 2.30
N GLU A 282 -6.67 -15.14 1.58
CA GLU A 282 -6.57 -15.60 0.19
C GLU A 282 -7.25 -14.60 -0.74
N ILE A 283 -6.69 -14.37 -1.93
CA ILE A 283 -7.28 -13.51 -2.95
C ILE A 283 -7.73 -14.38 -4.12
N LYS A 284 -9.03 -14.36 -4.45
CA LYS A 284 -9.61 -15.10 -5.60
C LYS A 284 -10.58 -14.19 -6.34
N GLY A 285 -10.34 -13.99 -7.62
CA GLY A 285 -11.17 -13.14 -8.46
C GLY A 285 -10.45 -12.74 -9.74
N LYS A 286 -11.07 -11.83 -10.49
CA LYS A 286 -10.51 -11.25 -11.71
C LYS A 286 -10.55 -9.74 -11.62
N LEU A 287 -9.54 -9.11 -12.14
CA LEU A 287 -9.41 -7.67 -12.30
C LEU A 287 -9.14 -7.38 -13.77
N THR A 288 -9.91 -6.48 -14.35
CA THR A 288 -9.65 -5.94 -15.68
C THR A 288 -9.28 -4.47 -15.54
N LEU A 289 -8.13 -4.09 -16.05
CA LEU A 289 -7.67 -2.71 -16.12
C LEU A 289 -7.76 -2.25 -17.56
N LEU A 290 -8.48 -1.16 -17.77
CA LEU A 290 -8.61 -0.48 -19.05
C LEU A 290 -7.94 0.88 -18.91
N PRO A 291 -6.77 1.10 -19.49
CA PRO A 291 -6.19 2.42 -19.56
C PRO A 291 -7.13 3.34 -20.32
N GLU A 292 -7.52 4.47 -19.73
CA GLU A 292 -8.33 5.53 -20.33
C GLU A 292 -7.53 6.83 -20.22
N GLY A 293 -7.57 7.68 -21.21
CA GLY A 293 -6.83 8.95 -21.23
C GLY A 293 -6.07 9.12 -22.54
N GLU A 294 -5.51 10.28 -22.74
CA GLU A 294 -4.58 10.50 -23.85
C GLU A 294 -3.30 9.72 -23.55
N THR A 295 -3.33 8.44 -23.93
CA THR A 295 -2.23 7.48 -23.78
C THR A 295 -0.97 7.88 -24.57
N GLU A 296 -0.94 9.09 -25.14
CA GLU A 296 0.23 9.56 -25.89
C GLU A 296 1.50 9.52 -25.02
N GLU A 297 1.44 9.93 -23.76
CA GLU A 297 2.65 9.91 -22.90
C GLU A 297 3.02 8.50 -22.41
N LEU A 298 2.05 7.65 -22.07
CA LEU A 298 2.32 6.24 -21.74
C LEU A 298 2.69 5.43 -22.98
N VAL A 299 2.14 5.79 -24.12
CA VAL A 299 2.43 5.18 -25.41
C VAL A 299 3.77 5.68 -25.96
N ASP A 300 4.17 6.91 -25.69
CA ASP A 300 5.48 7.44 -26.11
C ASP A 300 6.65 6.72 -25.44
N VAL A 301 6.52 6.29 -24.19
CA VAL A 301 7.52 5.43 -23.53
C VAL A 301 7.66 4.06 -24.23
N TRP A 302 6.60 3.61 -24.94
CA TRP A 302 6.59 2.33 -25.67
C TRP A 302 6.71 2.50 -27.17
N ASN A 303 6.53 3.73 -27.72
CA ASN A 303 6.53 4.04 -29.15
C ASN A 303 7.82 4.71 -29.65
N GLU A 304 8.92 4.72 -28.89
CA GLU A 304 10.20 5.21 -29.42
C GLU A 304 10.66 4.52 -30.71
N GLU A 305 9.98 3.42 -31.11
CA GLU A 305 10.11 2.82 -32.42
C GLU A 305 8.71 2.45 -32.94
N ASP A 306 8.21 3.07 -33.97
CA ASP A 306 6.98 2.95 -34.79
C ASP A 306 6.29 1.56 -34.94
N TYR A 307 6.46 0.61 -34.04
CA TYR A 307 6.07 -0.79 -34.24
C TYR A 307 4.74 -1.23 -33.61
N PHE A 308 4.19 -0.48 -32.65
CA PHE A 308 2.94 -0.89 -31.97
C PHE A 308 1.96 0.28 -31.85
N GLN A 309 0.87 0.28 -32.61
CA GLN A 309 -0.30 1.14 -32.34
C GLN A 309 -1.27 0.39 -31.43
N LEU A 310 -1.32 0.78 -30.16
CA LEU A 310 -2.35 0.30 -29.22
C LEU A 310 -3.66 1.05 -29.50
N LYS A 311 -4.76 0.31 -29.77
CA LYS A 311 -6.07 0.89 -30.09
C LYS A 311 -7.08 0.77 -28.95
N ASP A 312 -7.02 -0.29 -28.19
CA ASP A 312 -7.92 -0.61 -27.08
C ASP A 312 -7.16 -1.58 -26.16
N PRO A 313 -6.10 -1.08 -25.46
CA PRO A 313 -5.28 -1.92 -24.61
C PRO A 313 -6.08 -2.33 -23.36
N LYS A 314 -5.95 -3.61 -22.98
CA LYS A 314 -6.53 -4.17 -21.76
C LYS A 314 -5.51 -4.99 -21.03
N ILE A 315 -5.52 -4.87 -19.71
CA ILE A 315 -4.74 -5.72 -18.82
C ILE A 315 -5.75 -6.51 -17.98
N LEU A 316 -5.72 -7.83 -18.14
CA LEU A 316 -6.58 -8.75 -17.40
C LEU A 316 -5.72 -9.44 -16.35
N VAL A 317 -6.09 -9.33 -15.08
CA VAL A 317 -5.37 -9.97 -13.98
C VAL A 317 -6.30 -10.94 -13.27
N ALA A 318 -5.99 -12.21 -13.30
CA ALA A 318 -6.70 -13.24 -12.55
C ALA A 318 -5.87 -13.66 -11.33
N PHE A 319 -6.52 -13.76 -10.19
CA PHE A 319 -5.89 -14.14 -8.92
C PHE A 319 -6.51 -15.45 -8.42
N ASP A 320 -5.67 -16.40 -8.08
CA ASP A 320 -5.98 -17.54 -7.22
C ASP A 320 -4.86 -17.71 -6.21
N ALA A 321 -4.84 -16.84 -5.21
CA ALA A 321 -3.81 -16.83 -4.18
C ALA A 321 -4.34 -17.53 -2.92
N GLY A 322 -3.84 -18.74 -2.67
CA GLY A 322 -4.11 -19.54 -1.49
C GLY A 322 -2.88 -19.64 -0.58
N LYS A 323 -3.07 -20.22 0.63
CA LYS A 323 -1.97 -20.35 1.62
C LYS A 323 -0.80 -21.21 1.17
N LYS A 324 -1.00 -22.12 0.22
CA LYS A 324 0.04 -23.07 -0.23
C LYS A 324 0.46 -22.88 -1.68
N GLU A 325 -0.37 -22.25 -2.45
CA GLU A 325 -0.12 -22.00 -3.86
C GLU A 325 -0.84 -20.71 -4.24
N SER A 326 -0.14 -19.84 -4.93
CA SER A 326 -0.69 -18.60 -5.47
C SER A 326 -0.42 -18.55 -6.96
N ILE A 327 -1.46 -18.30 -7.73
CA ILE A 327 -1.37 -18.13 -9.19
C ILE A 327 -1.89 -16.73 -9.50
N ILE A 328 -1.07 -15.96 -10.19
CA ILE A 328 -1.45 -14.66 -10.73
C ILE A 328 -1.22 -14.76 -12.24
N SER A 329 -2.29 -14.59 -13.01
CA SER A 329 -2.21 -14.56 -14.46
C SER A 329 -2.51 -13.14 -14.95
N VAL A 330 -1.59 -12.57 -15.72
CA VAL A 330 -1.73 -11.26 -16.33
C VAL A 330 -1.76 -11.44 -17.83
N SER A 331 -2.86 -11.04 -18.48
CA SER A 331 -3.04 -11.10 -19.93
C SER A 331 -3.11 -9.69 -20.48
N PHE A 332 -2.43 -9.48 -21.59
CA PHE A 332 -2.43 -8.20 -22.31
C PHE A 332 -3.21 -8.37 -23.61
N GLU A 333 -4.21 -7.54 -23.82
CA GLU A 333 -5.03 -7.52 -25.03
C GLU A 333 -4.93 -6.17 -25.72
N ASN A 334 -5.06 -6.16 -27.05
CA ASN A 334 -5.22 -4.94 -27.84
C ASN A 334 -6.22 -5.20 -28.96
N ASP A 335 -7.26 -4.36 -29.04
CA ASP A 335 -8.36 -4.49 -30.02
C ASP A 335 -9.00 -5.91 -29.99
N GLY A 336 -9.15 -6.49 -28.74
CA GLY A 336 -9.72 -7.81 -28.50
C GLY A 336 -8.81 -8.99 -28.91
N LYS A 337 -7.53 -8.75 -29.12
CA LYS A 337 -6.55 -9.80 -29.42
C LYS A 337 -5.53 -9.88 -28.31
N SER A 338 -5.24 -11.10 -27.83
CA SER A 338 -4.14 -11.30 -26.90
C SER A 338 -2.82 -10.88 -27.52
N LEU A 339 -2.05 -10.10 -26.79
CA LEU A 339 -0.67 -9.73 -27.09
C LEU A 339 0.31 -10.64 -26.35
N GLY A 340 -0.10 -11.19 -25.21
CA GLY A 340 0.70 -12.08 -24.40
C GLY A 340 0.08 -12.31 -23.02
N ASP A 341 0.49 -13.40 -22.38
CA ASP A 341 0.05 -13.77 -21.03
C ASP A 341 1.28 -14.06 -20.16
N ILE A 342 1.24 -13.59 -18.92
CA ILE A 342 2.25 -13.87 -17.91
C ILE A 342 1.54 -14.59 -16.77
N THR A 343 2.01 -15.77 -16.38
CA THR A 343 1.50 -16.48 -15.23
C THR A 343 2.61 -16.61 -14.18
N LEU A 344 2.38 -16.03 -13.02
CA LEU A 344 3.25 -16.16 -11.86
C LEU A 344 2.66 -17.21 -10.92
N THR A 345 3.43 -18.23 -10.62
CA THR A 345 3.02 -19.28 -9.68
C THR A 345 4.00 -19.31 -8.52
N HIS A 346 3.48 -19.11 -7.32
CA HIS A 346 4.23 -19.32 -6.08
C HIS A 346 3.70 -20.59 -5.39
N LYS A 347 4.61 -21.48 -4.99
CA LYS A 347 4.30 -22.67 -4.19
C LYS A 347 5.15 -22.62 -2.93
N GLU A 348 4.47 -22.72 -1.80
CA GLU A 348 5.14 -22.91 -0.52
C GLU A 348 5.49 -24.39 -0.41
N ASP A 349 6.75 -24.74 -0.55
CA ASP A 349 7.24 -26.07 -0.23
C ASP A 349 7.23 -26.24 1.30
N VAL A 350 6.18 -26.88 1.80
CA VAL A 350 6.14 -27.31 3.20
C VAL A 350 7.06 -28.54 3.30
N PRO A 351 8.16 -28.51 4.07
CA PRO A 351 9.01 -29.65 4.29
C PRO A 351 8.30 -30.81 4.99
#